data_a9143f4e5cac5f91126655c04c0e38e1
#
_entry.id   a9143f4e5cac5f91126655c04c0e38e1
#
_cell.length_a   1.000
_cell.length_b   1.000
_cell.length_c   1.000
_cell.angle_alpha   90.00
_cell.angle_beta   90.00
_cell.angle_gamma   90.00
#
_symmetry.space_group_name_H-M   'P 1'
#
loop_
_entity.id
_entity.type
_entity.pdbx_description
1 polymer ?
#
loop_
_entity_poly.entity_id
_entity_poly.type
_entity_poly.pdbx_seq_one_letter_code
_entity_poly.pdbx_strand_id
1 'polypeptide(L)' 'SHILCGLAVAVSNVDEVVATIRGSRDPADAREKLITRRWPAADIADYIRLIDDPSHTLNEDGTYNLSEIQARAI' A
#
# COMPACT_ATOMS: atom_id res chain seq x y z
N SER A 1 9.00 -6.62 7.59
CA SER A 1 8.69 -7.40 6.40
C SER A 1 8.04 -6.52 5.33
N HIS A 2 8.40 -6.75 4.10
CA HIS A 2 7.82 -6.02 2.95
C HIS A 2 6.30 -6.19 2.87
N ILE A 3 5.82 -7.39 3.09
CA ILE A 3 4.38 -7.69 3.08
C ILE A 3 3.67 -6.94 4.22
N LEU A 4 4.25 -6.94 5.40
CA LEU A 4 3.65 -6.23 6.54
C LEU A 4 3.54 -4.73 6.30
N CYS A 5 4.53 -4.12 5.66
CA CYS A 5 4.45 -2.70 5.29
C CYS A 5 3.24 -2.42 4.39
N GLY A 6 3.05 -3.24 3.38
CA GLY A 6 1.91 -3.10 2.46
C GLY A 6 0.58 -3.29 3.17
N LEU A 7 0.49 -4.29 4.04
CA LEU A 7 -0.74 -4.54 4.82
C LEU A 7 -1.04 -3.39 5.78
N ALA A 8 -0.01 -2.80 6.39
CA ALA A 8 -0.19 -1.64 7.28
C ALA A 8 -0.74 -0.44 6.51
N VAL A 9 -0.23 -0.18 5.31
CA VAL A 9 -0.74 0.90 4.45
C VAL A 9 -2.19 0.63 4.06
N ALA A 10 -2.52 -0.61 3.70
CA ALA A 10 -3.89 -0.99 3.32
C ALA A 10 -4.87 -0.81 4.47
N VAL A 11 -4.48 -1.19 5.68
CA VAL A 11 -5.33 -1.03 6.88
C VAL A 11 -5.54 0.45 7.20
N SER A 12 -4.49 1.26 7.06
CA SER A 12 -4.58 2.71 7.27
C SER A 12 -5.50 3.40 6.26
N ASN A 13 -5.73 2.78 5.10
CA ASN A 13 -6.55 3.33 4.02
C ASN A 13 -7.67 2.35 3.62
N VAL A 14 -8.22 1.61 4.57
CA VAL A 14 -9.08 0.47 4.28
C VAL A 14 -10.30 0.83 3.43
N ASP A 15 -10.95 1.96 3.69
CA ASP A 15 -12.14 2.36 2.93
C ASP A 15 -11.81 2.60 1.46
N GLU A 16 -10.70 3.28 1.20
CA GLU A 16 -10.22 3.55 -0.15
C GLU A 16 -9.76 2.29 -0.87
N VAL A 17 -9.09 1.39 -0.14
CA VAL A 17 -8.65 0.11 -0.69
C VAL A 17 -9.87 -0.72 -1.10
N VAL A 18 -10.86 -0.83 -0.24
CA VAL A 18 -12.09 -1.58 -0.54
C VAL A 18 -12.82 -0.95 -1.72
N ALA A 19 -12.95 0.37 -1.76
CA ALA A 19 -13.59 1.07 -2.87
C ALA A 19 -12.85 0.82 -4.19
N THR A 20 -11.52 0.83 -4.17
CA THR A 20 -10.70 0.56 -5.35
C THR A 20 -10.92 -0.86 -5.86
N ILE A 21 -10.93 -1.84 -4.96
CA ILE A 21 -11.15 -3.24 -5.34
C ILE A 21 -12.55 -3.43 -5.91
N ARG A 22 -13.56 -2.87 -5.27
CA ARG A 22 -14.94 -2.98 -5.73
C ARG A 22 -15.19 -2.31 -7.08
N GLY A 23 -14.46 -1.22 -7.34
CA GLY A 23 -14.56 -0.50 -8.61
C GLY A 23 -13.76 -1.14 -9.74
N SER A 24 -13.04 -2.21 -9.48
CA SER A 24 -12.19 -2.89 -10.46
C SER A 24 -12.95 -3.99 -11.20
N ARG A 25 -12.56 -4.22 -12.45
CA ARG A 25 -13.23 -5.22 -13.30
C ARG A 25 -12.84 -6.65 -12.95
N ASP A 26 -11.61 -6.84 -12.50
CA ASP A 26 -11.05 -8.15 -12.15
C ASP A 26 -9.87 -7.96 -11.17
N PRO A 27 -9.32 -9.05 -10.60
CA PRO A 27 -8.21 -8.93 -9.66
C PRO A 27 -6.96 -8.27 -10.25
N ALA A 28 -6.67 -8.46 -11.52
CA ALA A 28 -5.51 -7.85 -12.17
C ALA A 28 -5.67 -6.33 -12.26
N ASP A 29 -6.86 -5.86 -12.60
CA ASP A 29 -7.18 -4.43 -12.64
C ASP A 29 -7.08 -3.81 -11.24
N ALA A 30 -7.57 -4.51 -10.21
CA ALA A 30 -7.46 -4.06 -8.83
C ALA A 30 -6.00 -3.91 -8.40
N ARG A 31 -5.16 -4.89 -8.69
CA ARG A 31 -3.73 -4.83 -8.36
C ARG A 31 -3.05 -3.66 -9.05
N GLU A 32 -3.33 -3.43 -10.32
CA GLU A 32 -2.75 -2.31 -11.06
C GLU A 32 -3.12 -0.98 -10.43
N LYS A 33 -4.37 -0.79 -10.06
CA LYS A 33 -4.83 0.43 -9.40
C LYS A 33 -4.19 0.64 -8.04
N LEU A 34 -4.01 -0.44 -7.27
CA LEU A 34 -3.35 -0.36 -5.97
C LEU A 34 -1.88 0.04 -6.10
N ILE A 35 -1.19 -0.48 -7.12
CA ILE A 35 0.23 -0.21 -7.35
C ILE A 35 0.48 1.21 -7.86
N THR A 36 -0.38 1.71 -8.74
CA THR A 36 -0.18 3.01 -9.39
C THR A 36 -0.55 4.20 -8.52
N ARG A 37 -1.34 3.98 -7.48
CA ARG A 37 -1.78 5.05 -6.58
C ARG A 37 -0.75 5.31 -5.48
N ARG A 38 -0.60 6.60 -5.08
CA ARG A 38 0.16 6.97 -3.91
C ARG A 38 -0.76 6.97 -2.70
N TRP A 39 -0.48 6.09 -1.74
CA TRP A 39 -1.33 5.94 -0.56
C TRP A 39 -0.83 6.81 0.60
N PRO A 40 -1.70 7.59 1.26
CA PRO A 40 -1.30 8.33 2.44
C PRO A 40 -0.81 7.37 3.53
N ALA A 41 0.36 7.62 4.08
CA ALA A 41 0.98 6.75 5.08
C ALA A 41 1.70 7.52 6.18
N ALA A 42 1.50 8.83 6.27
CA ALA A 42 2.18 9.66 7.26
C ALA A 42 1.82 9.26 8.70
N ASP A 43 0.59 8.81 8.93
CA ASP A 43 0.11 8.40 10.25
C ASP A 43 0.72 7.08 10.73
N ILE A 44 1.27 6.27 9.83
CA ILE A 44 1.95 5.02 10.16
C ILE A 44 3.44 5.05 9.79
N ALA A 45 3.99 6.24 9.59
CA ALA A 45 5.38 6.41 9.16
C ALA A 45 6.37 5.75 10.14
N ASP A 46 6.15 5.90 11.45
CA ASP A 46 7.01 5.30 12.46
C ASP A 46 6.98 3.77 12.41
N TYR A 47 5.81 3.19 12.15
CA TYR A 47 5.66 1.75 11.99
C TYR A 47 6.43 1.24 10.76
N ILE A 48 6.35 1.97 9.65
CA ILE A 48 7.06 1.62 8.43
C ILE A 48 8.57 1.68 8.65
N ARG A 49 9.06 2.70 9.36
CA ARG A 49 10.48 2.82 9.71
C ARG A 49 10.94 1.68 10.62
N LEU A 50 10.07 1.23 11.51
CA LEU A 50 10.39 0.12 12.43
C LEU A 50 10.60 -1.19 11.66
N ILE A 51 9.80 -1.42 10.63
CA ILE A 51 9.94 -2.61 9.77
C ILE A 51 11.22 -2.53 8.94
N ASP A 52 11.62 -1.31 8.55
CA ASP A 52 12.89 -1.02 7.88
C ASP A 52 13.15 -1.89 6.65
N ASP A 53 12.25 -1.80 5.66
CA ASP A 53 12.45 -2.46 4.37
C ASP A 53 13.33 -1.57 3.48
N PRO A 54 14.60 -1.92 3.26
CA PRO A 54 15.52 -1.05 2.50
C PRO A 54 15.18 -0.96 1.03
N SER A 55 14.39 -1.91 0.50
CA SER A 55 14.02 -1.92 -0.92
C SER A 55 12.80 -1.04 -1.22
N HIS A 56 12.06 -0.60 -0.19
CA HIS A 56 10.80 0.09 -0.41
C HIS A 56 10.44 0.93 0.81
N THR A 57 10.51 2.25 0.66
CA THR A 57 10.30 3.19 1.77
C THR A 57 9.24 4.23 1.42
N LEU A 58 8.89 5.05 2.40
CA LEU A 58 7.99 6.19 2.21
C LEU A 58 8.56 7.17 1.19
N ASN A 59 7.68 7.78 0.40
CA ASN A 59 8.02 8.92 -0.44
C ASN A 59 8.24 10.16 0.44
N GLU A 60 8.89 11.17 -0.11
CA GLU A 60 9.19 12.41 0.61
C GLU A 60 7.94 13.14 1.11
N ASP A 61 6.83 12.99 0.41
CA ASP A 61 5.55 13.63 0.77
C ASP A 61 4.73 12.84 1.78
N GLY A 62 5.28 11.76 2.35
CA GLY A 62 4.58 10.93 3.32
C GLY A 62 3.65 9.90 2.71
N THR A 63 3.67 9.73 1.40
CA THR A 63 2.89 8.68 0.73
C THR A 63 3.73 7.42 0.53
N TYR A 64 3.05 6.33 0.19
CA TYR A 64 3.66 5.03 -0.02
C TYR A 64 3.09 4.39 -1.29
N ASN A 65 3.96 3.87 -2.13
CA ASN A 65 3.55 3.12 -3.31
C ASN A 65 3.67 1.63 -3.03
N LEU A 66 2.58 0.90 -3.25
CA LEU A 66 2.59 -0.55 -3.07
C LEU A 66 3.34 -1.22 -4.21
N SER A 67 4.07 -2.29 -3.89
CA SER A 67 4.67 -3.16 -4.90
C SER A 67 3.67 -4.21 -5.37
N GLU A 68 4.01 -4.92 -6.44
CA GLU A 68 3.17 -6.01 -6.94
C GLU A 68 2.97 -7.09 -5.88
N ILE A 69 4.05 -7.45 -5.17
CA ILE A 69 3.99 -8.47 -4.12
C ILE A 69 3.05 -8.03 -3.00
N GLN A 70 3.15 -6.78 -2.58
CA GLN A 70 2.27 -6.22 -1.54
C GLN A 70 0.81 -6.18 -2.00
N ALA A 71 0.56 -5.77 -3.23
CA ALA A 71 -0.80 -5.72 -3.78
C ALA A 71 -1.44 -7.10 -3.86
N ARG A 72 -0.66 -8.13 -4.18
CA ARG A 72 -1.15 -9.52 -4.20
C ARG A 72 -1.54 -10.02 -2.80
N ALA A 73 -0.92 -9.51 -1.76
CA ALA A 73 -1.23 -9.88 -0.38
C ALA A 73 -2.51 -9.21 0.13
N ILE A 74 -2.93 -8.15 -0.51
CA ILE A 74 -4.15 -7.42 -0.17
C ILE A 74 -5.35 -8.07 -0.88
#